data_b2018f24b61893e8f8b7b683cb812ce4
#
_entry.id   b2018f24b61893e8f8b7b683cb812ce4
#
_cell.length_a   1.000
_cell.length_b   1.000
_cell.length_c   1.000
_cell.angle_alpha   90.00
_cell.angle_beta   90.00
_cell.angle_gamma   90.00
#
_symmetry.space_group_name_H-M   'P 1'
#
loop_
_entity.id
_entity.type
_entity.pdbx_description
1 polymer ?
#
loop_
_entity_poly.entity_id
_entity_poly.type
_entity_poly.pdbx_seq_one_letter_code
_entity_poly.pdbx_strand_id
1 'polypeptide(L)'
;TELVDMSVTNLSAWFKKLELTDHEKEISKRLLTEITHRLQFLLDVGLGYLTLNRLSNSLSGGESQRINLTTNLGSSLVGSVYILDEPSIGLHSRDTDRLIKVLRELQELGNTVVVVEYDEEIMRAADYLIDIGPDAGRLGGRLVYSGPASEYSVTDQKEQEKLLDRKSVV
;
A
#
# COMPACT_ATOMS: atom_id res chain seq x y z
N THR A 1 12.47 -10.30 24.49
CA THR A 1 11.09 -10.79 24.29
C THR A 1 10.11 -9.62 24.30
N GLU A 2 10.22 -8.68 25.24
CA GLU A 2 9.29 -7.55 25.37
C GLU A 2 9.21 -6.64 24.12
N LEU A 3 10.32 -6.38 23.44
CA LEU A 3 10.35 -5.50 22.26
C LEU A 3 9.53 -6.07 21.09
N VAL A 4 9.57 -7.37 20.86
CA VAL A 4 8.84 -8.00 19.73
C VAL A 4 7.33 -8.08 19.99
N ASP A 5 6.92 -7.92 21.24
CA ASP A 5 5.52 -7.90 21.66
C ASP A 5 4.90 -6.49 21.58
N MET A 6 5.74 -5.47 21.41
CA MET A 6 5.27 -4.10 21.18
C MET A 6 4.69 -3.94 19.77
N SER A 7 3.69 -3.08 19.63
CA SER A 7 3.27 -2.63 18.30
C SER A 7 4.41 -1.89 17.59
N VAL A 8 4.46 -1.94 16.26
CA VAL A 8 5.45 -1.24 15.44
C VAL A 8 5.51 0.25 15.80
N THR A 9 4.35 0.88 16.08
CA THR A 9 4.26 2.27 16.52
C THR A 9 5.03 2.50 17.82
N ASN A 10 4.79 1.67 18.83
CA ASN A 10 5.44 1.79 20.13
C ASN A 10 6.93 1.44 20.04
N LEU A 11 7.26 0.44 19.25
CA LEU A 11 8.65 0.02 19.02
C LEU A 11 9.45 1.13 18.32
N SER A 12 8.90 1.78 17.30
CA SER A 12 9.52 2.93 16.65
C SER A 12 9.74 4.10 17.62
N ALA A 13 8.74 4.38 18.46
CA ALA A 13 8.87 5.41 19.50
C ALA A 13 9.95 5.07 20.55
N TRP A 14 10.07 3.79 20.89
CA TRP A 14 11.10 3.31 21.80
C TRP A 14 12.51 3.50 21.22
N PHE A 15 12.74 3.12 19.96
CA PHE A 15 14.04 3.33 19.29
C PHE A 15 14.42 4.81 19.18
N LYS A 16 13.45 5.70 18.97
CA LYS A 16 13.69 7.17 18.95
C LYS A 16 14.12 7.74 20.30
N LYS A 17 13.75 7.09 21.41
CA LYS A 17 14.09 7.51 22.78
C LYS A 17 15.28 6.76 23.35
N LEU A 18 15.90 5.87 22.58
CA LEU A 18 17.01 5.06 23.04
C LEU A 18 18.23 5.92 23.31
N GLU A 19 18.64 5.98 24.56
CA GLU A 19 19.84 6.67 24.99
C GLU A 19 21.05 5.71 24.91
N LEU A 20 22.04 6.10 24.13
CA LEU A 20 23.27 5.35 23.92
C LEU A 20 24.47 6.24 24.20
N THR A 21 25.53 5.67 24.71
CA THR A 21 26.85 6.32 24.78
C THR A 21 27.41 6.57 23.38
N ASP A 22 28.36 7.48 23.24
CA ASP A 22 28.93 7.81 21.92
C ASP A 22 29.60 6.60 21.26
N HIS A 23 30.24 5.74 22.04
CA HIS A 23 30.79 4.48 21.53
C HIS A 23 29.75 3.50 21.03
N GLU A 24 28.63 3.32 21.75
CA GLU A 24 27.53 2.48 21.33
C GLU A 24 26.81 3.03 20.09
N LYS A 25 26.67 4.35 19.97
CA LYS A 25 26.13 5.01 18.77
C LYS A 25 26.98 4.72 17.54
N GLU A 26 28.28 4.77 17.66
CA GLU A 26 29.22 4.53 16.56
C GLU A 26 29.09 3.08 16.06
N ILE A 27 29.16 2.12 16.99
CA ILE A 27 29.07 0.69 16.67
C ILE A 27 27.69 0.32 16.07
N SER A 28 26.60 0.85 16.65
CA SER A 28 25.23 0.48 16.29
C SER A 28 24.64 1.31 15.14
N LYS A 29 25.30 2.37 14.69
CA LYS A 29 24.79 3.35 13.72
C LYS A 29 24.12 2.71 12.50
N ARG A 30 24.82 1.80 11.83
CA ARG A 30 24.31 1.13 10.64
C ARG A 30 23.08 0.28 10.94
N LEU A 31 23.13 -0.48 12.04
CA LEU A 31 22.03 -1.35 12.45
C LEU A 31 20.77 -0.55 12.84
N LEU A 32 20.95 0.51 13.63
CA LEU A 32 19.84 1.37 14.05
C LEU A 32 19.22 2.11 12.87
N THR A 33 20.03 2.56 11.92
CA THR A 33 19.50 3.18 10.69
C THR A 33 18.62 2.20 9.92
N GLU A 34 19.09 0.97 9.73
CA GLU A 34 18.32 -0.06 9.00
C GLU A 34 17.02 -0.42 9.75
N ILE A 35 17.08 -0.65 11.06
CA ILE A 35 15.90 -0.96 11.88
C ILE A 35 14.89 0.19 11.80
N THR A 36 15.35 1.43 11.95
CA THR A 36 14.48 2.60 11.96
C THR A 36 13.80 2.80 10.61
N HIS A 37 14.53 2.59 9.50
CA HIS A 37 13.96 2.64 8.15
C HIS A 37 12.89 1.56 7.94
N ARG A 38 13.14 0.32 8.32
CA ARG A 38 12.16 -0.77 8.17
C ARG A 38 10.93 -0.55 9.03
N LEU A 39 11.08 -0.07 10.25
CA LEU A 39 9.94 0.30 11.10
C LEU A 39 9.15 1.46 10.48
N GLN A 40 9.84 2.45 9.89
CA GLN A 40 9.17 3.56 9.23
C GLN A 40 8.36 3.08 8.03
N PHE A 41 8.91 2.22 7.16
CA PHE A 41 8.15 1.64 6.05
C PHE A 41 6.89 0.90 6.51
N LEU A 42 6.98 0.11 7.60
CA LEU A 42 5.79 -0.54 8.16
C LEU A 42 4.74 0.47 8.63
N LEU A 43 5.16 1.61 9.20
CA LEU A 43 4.25 2.69 9.58
C LEU A 43 3.61 3.35 8.36
N ASP A 44 4.39 3.58 7.30
CA ASP A 44 3.95 4.26 6.09
C ASP A 44 2.92 3.43 5.30
N VAL A 45 2.99 2.09 5.40
CA VAL A 45 1.96 1.22 4.82
C VAL A 45 0.80 0.91 5.79
N GLY A 46 0.69 1.63 6.92
CA GLY A 46 -0.43 1.50 7.86
C GLY A 46 -0.39 0.25 8.74
N LEU A 47 0.79 -0.39 8.93
CA LEU A 47 0.95 -1.58 9.75
C LEU A 47 1.46 -1.29 11.18
N GLY A 48 1.29 -0.07 11.65
CA GLY A 48 1.77 0.37 12.96
C GLY A 48 1.20 -0.39 14.16
N TYR A 49 0.05 -1.02 14.03
CA TYR A 49 -0.61 -1.81 15.06
C TYR A 49 -0.07 -3.24 15.18
N LEU A 50 0.63 -3.76 14.16
CA LEU A 50 1.19 -5.10 14.20
C LEU A 50 2.33 -5.21 15.21
N THR A 51 2.56 -6.43 15.69
CA THR A 51 3.70 -6.81 16.52
C THR A 51 4.65 -7.70 15.72
N LEU A 52 5.96 -7.66 16.02
CA LEU A 52 6.95 -8.44 15.27
C LEU A 52 6.86 -9.96 15.54
N ASN A 53 6.23 -10.38 16.64
CA ASN A 53 6.01 -11.79 16.97
C ASN A 53 4.73 -12.37 16.35
N ARG A 54 3.97 -11.57 15.56
CA ARG A 54 2.74 -12.04 14.94
C ARG A 54 3.03 -13.14 13.90
N LEU A 55 2.31 -14.24 14.00
CA LEU A 55 2.46 -15.35 13.06
C LEU A 55 2.00 -14.96 11.65
N SER A 56 2.76 -15.34 10.64
CA SER A 56 2.47 -15.00 9.24
C SER A 56 1.13 -15.55 8.74
N ASN A 57 0.71 -16.72 9.25
CA ASN A 57 -0.57 -17.33 8.91
C ASN A 57 -1.79 -16.62 9.54
N SER A 58 -1.57 -15.68 10.45
CA SER A 58 -2.62 -14.84 11.06
C SER A 58 -2.79 -13.49 10.36
N LEU A 59 -1.95 -13.19 9.37
CA LEU A 59 -2.03 -11.96 8.59
C LEU A 59 -3.14 -12.05 7.55
N SER A 60 -3.84 -10.94 7.32
CA SER A 60 -4.74 -10.81 6.18
C SER A 60 -3.97 -10.71 4.87
N GLY A 61 -4.65 -10.92 3.72
CA GLY A 61 -4.04 -10.75 2.40
C GLY A 61 -3.43 -9.36 2.21
N GLY A 62 -4.17 -8.30 2.55
CA GLY A 62 -3.69 -6.93 2.47
C GLY A 62 -2.50 -6.64 3.40
N GLU A 63 -2.50 -7.16 4.64
CA GLU A 63 -1.35 -7.05 5.55
C GLU A 63 -0.10 -7.69 4.95
N SER A 64 -0.24 -8.89 4.39
CA SER A 64 0.88 -9.63 3.76
C SER A 64 1.42 -8.89 2.54
N GLN A 65 0.55 -8.33 1.69
CA GLN A 65 0.94 -7.51 0.54
C GLN A 65 1.72 -6.27 0.99
N ARG A 66 1.22 -5.53 1.99
CA ARG A 66 1.89 -4.33 2.51
C ARG A 66 3.24 -4.64 3.16
N ILE A 67 3.39 -5.77 3.86
CA ILE A 67 4.69 -6.23 4.36
C ILE A 67 5.66 -6.49 3.19
N ASN A 68 5.20 -7.15 2.12
CA ASN A 68 6.02 -7.40 0.94
C ASN A 68 6.46 -6.10 0.26
N LEU A 69 5.59 -5.07 0.20
CA LEU A 69 5.95 -3.74 -0.30
C LEU A 69 7.13 -3.15 0.47
N THR A 70 7.11 -3.19 1.81
CA THR A 70 8.19 -2.65 2.63
C THR A 70 9.51 -3.38 2.42
N THR A 71 9.46 -4.69 2.16
CA THR A 71 10.65 -5.49 1.84
C THR A 71 11.25 -5.07 0.49
N ASN A 72 10.42 -4.78 -0.49
CA ASN A 72 10.84 -4.41 -1.84
C ASN A 72 11.41 -2.98 -1.91
N LEU A 73 10.86 -2.04 -1.13
CA LEU A 73 11.43 -0.69 -0.99
C LEU A 73 12.85 -0.70 -0.43
N GLY A 74 13.16 -1.64 0.46
CA GLY A 74 14.52 -1.85 0.99
C GLY A 74 15.45 -2.57 0.02
N SER A 75 14.96 -3.08 -1.11
CA SER A 75 15.74 -3.76 -2.13
C SER A 75 16.07 -2.80 -3.28
N SER A 76 17.26 -2.97 -3.88
CA SER A 76 17.69 -2.17 -5.04
C SER A 76 17.10 -2.69 -6.37
N LEU A 77 15.95 -3.37 -6.35
CA LEU A 77 15.32 -3.92 -7.55
C LEU A 77 14.72 -2.79 -8.39
N VAL A 78 15.17 -2.70 -9.63
CA VAL A 78 14.71 -1.75 -10.65
C VAL A 78 14.13 -2.51 -11.84
N GLY A 79 13.16 -1.94 -12.53
CA GLY A 79 12.58 -2.55 -13.73
C GLY A 79 11.64 -3.73 -13.44
N SER A 80 11.15 -3.84 -12.21
CA SER A 80 10.19 -4.87 -11.80
C SER A 80 8.75 -4.38 -12.01
N VAL A 81 7.81 -5.33 -12.12
CA VAL A 81 6.38 -5.06 -12.13
C VAL A 81 5.77 -5.53 -10.81
N TYR A 82 5.14 -4.63 -10.10
CA TYR A 82 4.39 -4.90 -8.88
C TYR A 82 2.91 -4.91 -9.20
N ILE A 83 2.22 -6.00 -8.89
CA ILE A 83 0.78 -6.13 -9.05
C ILE A 83 0.17 -6.27 -7.65
N LEU A 84 -0.71 -5.37 -7.29
CA LEU A 84 -1.34 -5.28 -5.98
C LEU A 84 -2.85 -5.34 -6.14
N ASP A 85 -3.49 -6.18 -5.34
CA ASP A 85 -4.93 -6.38 -5.32
C ASP A 85 -5.51 -5.85 -4.01
N GLU A 86 -6.29 -4.77 -4.10
CA GLU A 86 -6.91 -4.05 -2.99
C GLU A 86 -5.94 -3.74 -1.82
N PRO A 87 -4.77 -3.11 -2.06
CA PRO A 87 -3.79 -2.87 -1.00
C PRO A 87 -4.29 -1.88 0.06
N SER A 88 -5.33 -1.08 -0.21
CA SER A 88 -5.95 -0.17 0.76
C SER A 88 -6.92 -0.87 1.72
N ILE A 89 -7.29 -2.14 1.46
CA ILE A 89 -8.30 -2.83 2.27
C ILE A 89 -7.96 -2.81 3.76
N GLY A 90 -8.91 -2.33 4.55
CA GLY A 90 -8.75 -2.21 6.01
C GLY A 90 -7.87 -1.04 6.47
N LEU A 91 -7.45 -0.14 5.56
CA LEU A 91 -6.81 1.11 5.92
C LEU A 91 -7.85 2.18 6.30
N HIS A 92 -7.44 3.09 7.16
CA HIS A 92 -8.17 4.33 7.39
C HIS A 92 -7.74 5.35 6.31
N SER A 93 -8.64 6.25 5.89
CA SER A 93 -8.35 7.26 4.85
C SER A 93 -7.04 8.05 5.06
N ARG A 94 -6.67 8.33 6.32
CA ARG A 94 -5.38 8.96 6.65
C ARG A 94 -4.16 8.13 6.25
N ASP A 95 -4.31 6.82 6.19
CA ASP A 95 -3.22 5.91 5.88
C ASP A 95 -3.15 5.63 4.37
N THR A 96 -4.25 5.89 3.62
CA THR A 96 -4.28 5.83 2.16
C THR A 96 -3.26 6.78 1.53
N ASP A 97 -3.16 8.03 2.01
CA ASP A 97 -2.15 8.99 1.55
C ASP A 97 -0.71 8.48 1.70
N ARG A 98 -0.43 7.77 2.80
CA ARG A 98 0.89 7.18 3.05
C ARG A 98 1.16 6.02 2.10
N LEU A 99 0.17 5.16 1.87
CA LEU A 99 0.27 4.08 0.90
C LEU A 99 0.54 4.63 -0.51
N ILE A 100 -0.17 5.68 -0.93
CA ILE A 100 0.06 6.35 -2.22
C ILE A 100 1.52 6.82 -2.34
N LYS A 101 2.08 7.43 -1.30
CA LYS A 101 3.50 7.84 -1.30
C LYS A 101 4.45 6.66 -1.50
N VAL A 102 4.22 5.56 -0.78
CA VAL A 102 5.01 4.33 -0.91
C VAL A 102 4.93 3.77 -2.34
N LEU A 103 3.75 3.76 -2.95
CA LEU A 103 3.57 3.31 -4.33
C LEU A 103 4.29 4.22 -5.33
N ARG A 104 4.27 5.54 -5.10
CA ARG A 104 5.03 6.51 -5.90
C ARG A 104 6.53 6.34 -5.75
N GLU A 105 7.03 6.13 -4.53
CA GLU A 105 8.46 5.85 -4.30
C GLU A 105 8.92 4.59 -5.05
N LEU A 106 8.10 3.53 -5.07
CA LEU A 106 8.39 2.34 -5.87
C LEU A 106 8.47 2.64 -7.38
N GLN A 107 7.59 3.47 -7.88
CA GLN A 107 7.59 3.91 -9.27
C GLN A 107 8.83 4.75 -9.60
N GLU A 108 9.19 5.70 -8.74
CA GLU A 108 10.36 6.57 -8.90
C GLU A 108 11.68 5.79 -8.93
N LEU A 109 11.72 4.62 -8.29
CA LEU A 109 12.85 3.68 -8.40
C LEU A 109 12.95 3.01 -9.78
N GLY A 110 12.06 3.34 -10.73
CA GLY A 110 12.06 2.79 -12.09
C GLY A 110 11.28 1.48 -12.23
N ASN A 111 10.32 1.24 -11.36
CA ASN A 111 9.42 0.09 -11.42
C ASN A 111 8.07 0.45 -12.05
N THR A 112 7.34 -0.56 -12.49
CA THR A 112 5.94 -0.43 -12.89
C THR A 112 5.04 -0.92 -11.76
N VAL A 113 4.09 -0.10 -11.33
CA VAL A 113 3.15 -0.45 -10.26
C VAL A 113 1.74 -0.52 -10.84
N VAL A 114 1.13 -1.69 -10.76
CA VAL A 114 -0.25 -1.95 -11.18
C VAL A 114 -1.07 -2.21 -9.93
N VAL A 115 -2.13 -1.46 -9.73
CA VAL A 115 -3.00 -1.56 -8.55
C VAL A 115 -4.43 -1.82 -9.00
N VAL A 116 -5.04 -2.88 -8.48
CA VAL A 116 -6.48 -3.13 -8.59
C VAL A 116 -7.13 -2.53 -7.37
N GLU A 117 -7.97 -1.52 -7.54
CA GLU A 117 -8.52 -0.74 -6.43
C GLU A 117 -9.88 -0.13 -6.76
N TYR A 118 -10.65 0.16 -5.68
CA TYR A 118 -11.90 0.91 -5.73
C TYR A 118 -11.82 2.22 -4.94
N ASP A 119 -10.71 2.46 -4.24
CA ASP A 119 -10.49 3.69 -3.50
C ASP A 119 -10.22 4.86 -4.45
N GLU A 120 -11.08 5.88 -4.38
CA GLU A 120 -11.03 7.05 -5.28
C GLU A 120 -9.71 7.85 -5.15
N GLU A 121 -9.12 7.90 -3.95
CA GLU A 121 -7.87 8.63 -3.72
C GLU A 121 -6.71 7.94 -4.45
N ILE A 122 -6.65 6.61 -4.42
CA ILE A 122 -5.64 5.83 -5.16
C ILE A 122 -5.86 5.92 -6.66
N MET A 123 -7.13 5.82 -7.12
CA MET A 123 -7.46 5.96 -8.54
C MET A 123 -7.04 7.33 -9.09
N ARG A 124 -7.32 8.41 -8.35
CA ARG A 124 -6.91 9.78 -8.71
C ARG A 124 -5.40 9.99 -8.67
N ALA A 125 -4.70 9.26 -7.83
CA ALA A 125 -3.25 9.30 -7.74
C ALA A 125 -2.55 8.52 -8.85
N ALA A 126 -3.23 7.70 -9.64
CA ALA A 126 -2.64 6.94 -10.74
C ALA A 126 -2.25 7.86 -11.91
N ASP A 127 -1.28 7.43 -12.73
CA ASP A 127 -0.94 8.11 -13.98
C ASP A 127 -1.88 7.67 -15.11
N TYR A 128 -2.27 6.40 -15.07
CA TYR A 128 -3.10 5.77 -16.09
C TYR A 128 -4.16 4.91 -15.42
N LEU A 129 -5.39 5.00 -15.87
CA LEU A 129 -6.52 4.24 -15.35
C LEU A 129 -7.07 3.30 -16.43
N ILE A 130 -7.37 2.08 -16.01
CA ILE A 130 -8.10 1.09 -16.80
C ILE A 130 -9.32 0.71 -16.00
N ASP A 131 -10.51 1.10 -16.47
CA ASP A 131 -11.78 0.76 -15.83
C ASP A 131 -12.42 -0.43 -16.58
N ILE A 132 -12.69 -1.48 -15.82
CA ILE A 132 -13.27 -2.73 -16.33
C ILE A 132 -14.59 -2.97 -15.63
N GLY A 133 -15.68 -2.85 -16.37
CA GLY A 133 -17.05 -3.05 -15.90
C GLY A 133 -18.01 -3.25 -17.06
N PRO A 134 -19.33 -3.09 -16.83
CA PRO A 134 -20.04 -3.65 -15.70
C PRO A 134 -20.17 -5.17 -15.82
N ASP A 135 -20.83 -5.81 -14.86
CA ASP A 135 -21.04 -7.26 -14.74
C ASP A 135 -19.78 -8.07 -14.34
N ALA A 136 -19.99 -9.29 -13.86
CA ALA A 136 -18.95 -10.21 -13.44
C ALA A 136 -19.04 -11.54 -14.21
N GLY A 137 -17.96 -12.32 -14.18
CA GLY A 137 -17.90 -13.65 -14.78
C GLY A 137 -18.03 -13.64 -16.31
N ARG A 138 -18.83 -14.55 -16.88
CA ARG A 138 -18.93 -14.74 -18.35
C ARG A 138 -19.48 -13.54 -19.12
N LEU A 139 -20.18 -12.63 -18.47
CA LEU A 139 -20.81 -11.46 -19.08
C LEU A 139 -20.10 -10.15 -18.76
N GLY A 140 -19.14 -10.17 -17.85
CA GLY A 140 -18.37 -9.02 -17.39
C GLY A 140 -17.04 -8.83 -18.11
N GLY A 141 -16.30 -7.83 -17.63
CA GLY A 141 -14.94 -7.58 -18.12
C GLY A 141 -14.86 -6.74 -19.39
N ARG A 142 -15.85 -5.90 -19.64
CA ARG A 142 -15.77 -4.92 -20.75
C ARG A 142 -14.89 -3.76 -20.34
N LEU A 143 -13.99 -3.36 -21.24
CA LEU A 143 -13.22 -2.14 -21.09
C LEU A 143 -14.14 -0.94 -21.19
N VAL A 144 -14.26 -0.16 -20.13
CA VAL A 144 -15.10 1.04 -20.05
C VAL A 144 -14.29 2.30 -20.30
N TYR A 145 -13.11 2.38 -19.65
CA TYR A 145 -12.18 3.47 -19.81
C TYR A 145 -10.74 2.95 -19.88
N SER A 146 -9.91 3.61 -20.65
CA SER A 146 -8.47 3.37 -20.72
C SER A 146 -7.76 4.65 -21.14
N GLY A 147 -7.09 5.31 -20.22
CA GLY A 147 -6.46 6.61 -20.46
C GLY A 147 -5.81 7.23 -19.21
N PRO A 148 -5.30 8.47 -19.33
CA PRO A 148 -4.74 9.19 -18.20
C PRO A 148 -5.78 9.36 -17.09
N ALA A 149 -5.41 9.11 -15.83
CA ALA A 149 -6.34 9.24 -14.71
C ALA A 149 -6.86 10.68 -14.54
N SER A 150 -6.11 11.68 -14.98
CA SER A 150 -6.50 13.10 -14.97
C SER A 150 -7.69 13.43 -15.89
N GLU A 151 -7.94 12.61 -16.89
CA GLU A 151 -9.04 12.78 -17.84
C GLU A 151 -10.29 11.98 -17.45
N TYR A 152 -10.17 11.08 -16.44
CA TYR A 152 -11.28 10.29 -15.94
C TYR A 152 -12.22 11.15 -15.10
N SER A 153 -13.46 11.34 -15.55
CA SER A 153 -14.45 12.13 -14.82
C SER A 153 -15.40 11.23 -14.02
N VAL A 154 -15.75 11.65 -12.80
CA VAL A 154 -16.73 10.99 -11.93
C VAL A 154 -18.13 10.96 -12.56
N THR A 155 -18.37 11.75 -13.59
CA THR A 155 -19.61 11.75 -14.37
C THR A 155 -19.79 10.44 -15.12
N ASP A 156 -18.70 9.84 -15.57
CA ASP A 156 -18.70 8.56 -16.26
C ASP A 156 -19.12 7.41 -15.32
N GLN A 157 -18.69 7.46 -14.04
CA GLN A 157 -19.14 6.49 -13.01
C GLN A 157 -20.63 6.58 -12.76
N LYS A 158 -21.20 7.79 -12.64
CA LYS A 158 -22.65 7.96 -12.39
C LYS A 158 -23.52 7.57 -13.57
N GLU A 159 -23.05 7.72 -14.79
CA GLU A 159 -23.71 7.18 -15.97
C GLU A 159 -23.65 5.66 -16.03
N GLN A 160 -22.54 5.07 -15.61
CA GLN A 160 -22.36 3.63 -15.52
C GLN A 160 -23.21 3.00 -14.42
N GLU A 161 -23.28 3.59 -13.21
CA GLU A 161 -24.18 3.16 -12.14
C GLU A 161 -25.65 3.19 -12.60
N LYS A 162 -26.05 4.22 -13.36
CA LYS A 162 -27.39 4.29 -13.96
C LYS A 162 -27.65 3.22 -15.03
N LEU A 163 -26.61 2.77 -15.73
CA LEU A 163 -26.71 1.67 -16.69
C LEU A 163 -26.78 0.30 -15.99
N LEU A 164 -26.13 0.15 -14.84
CA LEU A 164 -26.20 -1.02 -13.97
C LEU A 164 -27.60 -1.18 -13.35
N ASP A 165 -28.15 -0.08 -12.81
CA ASP A 165 -29.51 -0.08 -12.22
C ASP A 165 -30.61 -0.41 -13.24
N ARG A 166 -30.43 -0.10 -14.52
CA ARG A 166 -31.36 -0.43 -15.58
C ARG A 166 -31.36 -1.91 -15.99
N LYS A 167 -30.31 -2.67 -15.65
CA LYS A 167 -30.22 -4.11 -15.98
C LYS A 167 -30.62 -5.04 -14.85
N SER A 168 -30.81 -4.52 -13.64
CA SER A 168 -31.31 -5.30 -12.50
C SER A 168 -32.83 -5.44 -12.44
N VAL A 169 -33.56 -4.98 -13.47
CA VAL A 169 -35.00 -5.08 -13.59
C VAL A 169 -35.36 -5.83 -14.88
N VAL A 170 -35.04 -7.12 -14.91
CA VAL A 170 -35.76 -8.13 -15.75
C VAL A 170 -35.70 -9.47 -15.03
#